data_15f73f276f0ebe61588417df067d9eda
#
_entry.id   15f73f276f0ebe61588417df067d9eda
#
_cell.length_a   1.000
_cell.length_b   1.000
_cell.length_c   1.000
_cell.angle_alpha   90.00
_cell.angle_beta   90.00
_cell.angle_gamma   90.00
#
_symmetry.space_group_name_H-M   'P 1'
#
loop_
_entity.id
_entity.type
_entity.pdbx_description
1 polymer ?
#
loop_
_entity_poly.entity_id
_entity_poly.type
_entity_poly.pdbx_seq_one_letter_code
_entity_poly.pdbx_strand_id
1 'polypeptide(L)'
;EEGSLTKYLSSNKFPGIGKKAATTIIDELGLNALDVLKESPAKIDKLSLTRKQKDSLLAGLNAMDSYSEVILKLAKYGINKRIAGRVYQLYHGEALAKLEKDPYAAVNDISGFAFKTADMMGSQLDIASDDPRRIKGAVYQVLLDALNGEGDTYVGLAELLTEASKLLQINQFDPIASCINSLQEAGKVIVDGENA
;
A
#
# COMPACT_ATOMS: atom_id res chain seq x y z
N GLU A 1 -3.23 -14.30 28.80
CA GLU A 1 -4.13 -13.73 27.75
C GLU A 1 -4.57 -12.31 28.12
N GLU A 2 -5.03 -12.07 29.37
CA GLU A 2 -5.49 -10.76 29.84
C GLU A 2 -4.42 -9.65 29.73
N GLY A 3 -3.17 -9.93 30.15
CA GLY A 3 -2.06 -8.99 30.06
C GLY A 3 -1.68 -8.61 28.62
N SER A 4 -1.89 -9.53 27.67
CA SER A 4 -1.67 -9.29 26.24
C SER A 4 -2.74 -8.37 25.66
N LEU A 5 -4.00 -8.57 26.01
CA LEU A 5 -5.12 -7.74 25.58
C LEU A 5 -5.05 -6.35 26.19
N THR A 6 -4.71 -6.24 27.48
CA THR A 6 -4.47 -4.96 28.17
C THR A 6 -3.38 -4.15 27.47
N LYS A 7 -2.25 -4.80 27.13
CA LYS A 7 -1.14 -4.17 26.39
C LYS A 7 -1.57 -3.71 25.00
N TYR A 8 -2.38 -4.51 24.31
CA TYR A 8 -2.89 -4.19 22.98
C TYR A 8 -3.84 -2.99 23.00
N LEU A 9 -4.82 -2.98 23.90
CA LEU A 9 -5.78 -1.88 24.06
C LEU A 9 -5.12 -0.59 24.55
N SER A 10 -4.02 -0.66 25.30
CA SER A 10 -3.25 0.51 25.74
C SER A 10 -2.13 0.93 24.79
N SER A 11 -2.11 0.38 23.56
CA SER A 11 -1.13 0.73 22.55
C SER A 11 -1.50 2.03 21.80
N ASN A 12 -0.59 2.49 20.93
CA ASN A 12 -0.82 3.65 20.08
C ASN A 12 -1.98 3.51 19.06
N LYS A 13 -2.53 2.31 18.93
CA LYS A 13 -3.73 2.06 18.10
C LYS A 13 -5.01 2.67 18.70
N PHE A 14 -5.01 2.88 20.01
CA PHE A 14 -6.14 3.44 20.75
C PHE A 14 -5.65 4.63 21.62
N PRO A 15 -5.34 5.78 21.00
CA PRO A 15 -4.80 6.93 21.73
C PRO A 15 -5.71 7.37 22.87
N GLY A 16 -5.15 7.55 24.09
CA GLY A 16 -5.91 7.93 25.28
C GLY A 16 -6.54 6.77 26.04
N ILE A 17 -6.42 5.54 25.55
CA ILE A 17 -6.76 4.34 26.33
C ILE A 17 -5.47 3.86 27.02
N GLY A 18 -5.33 4.20 28.30
CA GLY A 18 -4.26 3.69 29.15
C GLY A 18 -4.62 2.34 29.78
N LYS A 19 -3.70 1.78 30.55
CA LYS A 19 -3.90 0.47 31.22
C LYS A 19 -5.20 0.40 32.03
N LYS A 20 -5.53 1.46 32.79
CA LYS A 20 -6.76 1.51 33.61
C LYS A 20 -8.02 1.40 32.76
N ALA A 21 -8.10 2.14 31.65
CA ALA A 21 -9.24 2.08 30.73
C ALA A 21 -9.30 0.72 30.00
N ALA A 22 -8.15 0.16 29.63
CA ALA A 22 -8.08 -1.18 29.04
C ALA A 22 -8.59 -2.26 30.00
N THR A 23 -8.20 -2.20 31.30
CA THR A 23 -8.73 -3.10 32.32
C THR A 23 -10.25 -2.95 32.46
N THR A 24 -10.78 -1.73 32.49
CA THR A 24 -12.23 -1.49 32.53
C THR A 24 -12.95 -2.15 31.34
N ILE A 25 -12.41 -2.05 30.14
CA ILE A 25 -13.00 -2.70 28.94
C ILE A 25 -13.03 -4.22 29.10
N ILE A 26 -11.96 -4.80 29.63
CA ILE A 26 -11.85 -6.26 29.83
C ILE A 26 -12.78 -6.73 30.94
N ASP A 27 -12.89 -5.99 32.03
CA ASP A 27 -13.78 -6.30 33.16
C ASP A 27 -15.26 -6.28 32.73
N GLU A 28 -15.63 -5.36 31.85
CA GLU A 28 -17.02 -5.20 31.40
C GLU A 28 -17.42 -6.12 30.24
N LEU A 29 -16.47 -6.48 29.36
CA LEU A 29 -16.74 -7.23 28.13
C LEU A 29 -16.05 -8.61 28.07
N GLY A 30 -15.15 -8.90 29.00
CA GLY A 30 -14.36 -10.13 29.01
C GLY A 30 -13.17 -10.13 28.05
N LEU A 31 -12.49 -11.28 27.95
CA LEU A 31 -11.31 -11.45 27.12
C LEU A 31 -11.58 -11.37 25.60
N ASN A 32 -12.82 -11.53 25.20
CA ASN A 32 -13.28 -11.39 23.80
C ASN A 32 -13.80 -9.98 23.49
N ALA A 33 -13.41 -8.98 24.29
CA ALA A 33 -13.93 -7.60 24.17
C ALA A 33 -13.87 -7.04 22.74
N LEU A 34 -12.78 -7.31 21.99
CA LEU A 34 -12.63 -6.83 20.61
C LEU A 34 -13.66 -7.45 19.66
N ASP A 35 -13.91 -8.75 19.76
CA ASP A 35 -14.89 -9.43 18.92
C ASP A 35 -16.32 -8.98 19.28
N VAL A 36 -16.61 -8.84 20.57
CA VAL A 36 -17.89 -8.32 21.08
C VAL A 36 -18.17 -6.91 20.56
N LEU A 37 -17.16 -6.05 20.53
CA LEU A 37 -17.28 -4.66 20.03
C LEU A 37 -17.38 -4.59 18.52
N LYS A 38 -16.71 -5.50 17.78
CA LYS A 38 -16.87 -5.60 16.33
C LYS A 38 -18.26 -6.05 15.91
N GLU A 39 -18.80 -7.05 16.58
CA GLU A 39 -20.16 -7.53 16.33
C GLU A 39 -21.23 -6.52 16.73
N SER A 40 -20.99 -5.77 17.80
CA SER A 40 -21.94 -4.82 18.38
C SER A 40 -21.26 -3.52 18.81
N PRO A 41 -20.92 -2.62 17.88
CA PRO A 41 -20.23 -1.35 18.18
C PRO A 41 -21.01 -0.45 19.17
N ALA A 42 -22.34 -0.55 19.19
CA ALA A 42 -23.18 0.20 20.12
C ALA A 42 -22.91 -0.12 21.62
N LYS A 43 -22.24 -1.25 21.91
CA LYS A 43 -21.81 -1.57 23.29
C LYS A 43 -20.74 -0.61 23.81
N ILE A 44 -20.01 0.09 22.94
CA ILE A 44 -19.03 1.13 23.32
C ILE A 44 -19.71 2.21 24.18
N ASP A 45 -20.93 2.61 23.83
CA ASP A 45 -21.65 3.65 24.54
C ASP A 45 -21.97 3.28 26.00
N LYS A 46 -22.06 1.99 26.30
CA LYS A 46 -22.35 1.46 27.63
C LYS A 46 -21.13 1.30 28.53
N LEU A 47 -19.90 1.40 27.96
CA LEU A 47 -18.67 1.25 28.72
C LEU A 47 -18.44 2.42 29.67
N SER A 48 -17.86 2.15 30.83
CA SER A 48 -17.46 3.14 31.85
C SER A 48 -16.19 3.89 31.43
N LEU A 49 -16.24 4.50 30.24
CA LEU A 49 -15.17 5.27 29.63
C LEU A 49 -15.59 6.71 29.36
N THR A 50 -14.61 7.61 29.30
CA THR A 50 -14.85 8.99 28.84
C THR A 50 -15.23 8.99 27.36
N ARG A 51 -15.96 10.03 26.92
CA ARG A 51 -16.34 10.18 25.51
C ARG A 51 -15.13 10.10 24.57
N LYS A 52 -14.04 10.78 24.92
CA LYS A 52 -12.79 10.75 24.14
C LYS A 52 -12.20 9.33 24.00
N GLN A 53 -12.29 8.53 25.06
CA GLN A 53 -11.85 7.13 25.03
C GLN A 53 -12.77 6.24 24.20
N LYS A 54 -14.09 6.47 24.25
CA LYS A 54 -15.06 5.78 23.40
C LYS A 54 -14.84 6.08 21.92
N ASP A 55 -14.62 7.36 21.57
CA ASP A 55 -14.33 7.79 20.22
C ASP A 55 -13.01 7.18 19.71
N SER A 56 -11.98 7.14 20.56
CA SER A 56 -10.69 6.50 20.24
C SER A 56 -10.84 4.99 20.04
N LEU A 57 -11.63 4.32 20.87
CA LEU A 57 -11.88 2.88 20.77
C LEU A 57 -12.60 2.55 19.45
N LEU A 58 -13.65 3.31 19.12
CA LEU A 58 -14.38 3.14 17.87
C LEU A 58 -13.49 3.38 16.64
N ALA A 59 -12.71 4.46 16.65
CA ALA A 59 -11.77 4.77 15.56
C ALA A 59 -10.71 3.67 15.37
N GLY A 60 -10.17 3.14 16.47
CA GLY A 60 -9.20 2.04 16.42
C GLY A 60 -9.80 0.73 15.90
N LEU A 61 -11.04 0.40 16.27
CA LEU A 61 -11.75 -0.78 15.75
C LEU A 61 -12.05 -0.64 14.25
N ASN A 62 -12.53 0.52 13.80
CA ASN A 62 -12.78 0.79 12.39
C ASN A 62 -11.49 0.71 11.55
N ALA A 63 -10.37 1.21 12.07
CA ALA A 63 -9.07 1.11 11.41
C ALA A 63 -8.59 -0.35 11.31
N MET A 64 -8.84 -1.19 12.31
CA MET A 64 -8.54 -2.62 12.26
C MET A 64 -9.34 -3.35 11.20
N ASP A 65 -10.63 -3.07 11.09
CA ASP A 65 -11.50 -3.71 10.11
C ASP A 65 -11.08 -3.29 8.69
N SER A 66 -10.80 -2.01 8.49
CA SER A 66 -10.28 -1.49 7.23
C SER A 66 -8.94 -2.15 6.85
N TYR A 67 -8.01 -2.29 7.79
CA TYR A 67 -6.73 -2.97 7.55
C TYR A 67 -6.93 -4.43 7.14
N SER A 68 -7.72 -5.17 7.91
CA SER A 68 -7.97 -6.59 7.64
C SER A 68 -8.67 -6.80 6.30
N GLU A 69 -9.64 -5.95 5.97
CA GLU A 69 -10.35 -5.99 4.70
C GLU A 69 -9.42 -5.73 3.51
N VAL A 70 -8.58 -4.69 3.61
CA VAL A 70 -7.60 -4.36 2.56
C VAL A 70 -6.61 -5.52 2.36
N ILE A 71 -6.06 -6.08 3.45
CA ILE A 71 -5.14 -7.22 3.37
C ILE A 71 -5.79 -8.42 2.66
N LEU A 72 -7.03 -8.76 3.01
CA LEU A 72 -7.76 -9.88 2.40
C LEU A 72 -8.06 -9.64 0.91
N LYS A 73 -8.47 -8.42 0.56
CA LYS A 73 -8.75 -8.06 -0.84
C LYS A 73 -7.47 -8.06 -1.68
N LEU A 74 -6.37 -7.52 -1.17
CA LEU A 74 -5.10 -7.51 -1.87
C LEU A 74 -4.50 -8.93 -2.02
N ALA A 75 -4.75 -9.82 -1.06
CA ALA A 75 -4.36 -11.22 -1.17
C ALA A 75 -5.02 -11.94 -2.35
N LYS A 76 -6.24 -11.56 -2.73
CA LYS A 76 -6.92 -12.11 -3.93
C LYS A 76 -6.20 -11.75 -5.23
N TYR A 77 -5.52 -10.60 -5.26
CA TYR A 77 -4.63 -10.21 -6.37
C TYR A 77 -3.23 -10.83 -6.29
N GLY A 78 -2.98 -11.73 -5.32
CA GLY A 78 -1.68 -12.36 -5.13
C GLY A 78 -0.66 -11.50 -4.38
N ILE A 79 -1.08 -10.37 -3.80
CA ILE A 79 -0.20 -9.48 -3.04
C ILE A 79 -0.02 -10.06 -1.63
N ASN A 80 1.23 -10.35 -1.24
CA ASN A 80 1.52 -10.91 0.07
C ASN A 80 1.27 -9.89 1.20
N LYS A 81 1.05 -10.41 2.41
CA LYS A 81 0.70 -9.62 3.60
C LYS A 81 1.70 -8.49 3.90
N ARG A 82 3.01 -8.72 3.68
CA ARG A 82 4.06 -7.72 3.95
C ARG A 82 3.91 -6.51 3.02
N ILE A 83 3.73 -6.76 1.74
CA ILE A 83 3.53 -5.70 0.73
C ILE A 83 2.17 -5.04 0.92
N ALA A 84 1.10 -5.80 1.15
CA ALA A 84 -0.23 -5.26 1.45
C ALA A 84 -0.21 -4.35 2.70
N GLY A 85 0.58 -4.70 3.72
CA GLY A 85 0.80 -3.84 4.88
C GLY A 85 1.44 -2.50 4.55
N ARG A 86 2.44 -2.48 3.66
CA ARG A 86 3.07 -1.23 3.17
C ARG A 86 2.10 -0.39 2.34
N VAL A 87 1.31 -1.03 1.49
CA VAL A 87 0.23 -0.39 0.73
C VAL A 87 -0.74 0.32 1.68
N TYR A 88 -1.19 -0.40 2.72
CA TYR A 88 -2.09 0.18 3.71
C TYR A 88 -1.45 1.33 4.50
N GLN A 89 -0.17 1.22 4.86
CA GLN A 89 0.54 2.30 5.55
C GLN A 89 0.55 3.61 4.75
N LEU A 90 0.65 3.53 3.42
CA LEU A 90 0.69 4.72 2.56
C LEU A 90 -0.71 5.23 2.20
N TYR A 91 -1.63 4.33 1.85
CA TYR A 91 -2.93 4.70 1.27
C TYR A 91 -4.11 4.51 2.22
N HIS A 92 -3.90 3.88 3.38
CA HIS A 92 -4.93 3.60 4.40
C HIS A 92 -6.19 2.95 3.79
N GLY A 93 -7.37 3.41 4.16
CA GLY A 93 -8.64 2.90 3.65
C GLY A 93 -8.86 3.08 2.14
N GLU A 94 -8.10 3.96 1.48
CA GLU A 94 -8.16 4.18 0.02
C GLU A 94 -7.28 3.20 -0.78
N ALA A 95 -6.53 2.34 -0.10
CA ALA A 95 -5.52 1.48 -0.71
C ALA A 95 -6.05 0.67 -1.88
N LEU A 96 -7.20 0.02 -1.71
CA LEU A 96 -7.80 -0.81 -2.76
C LEU A 96 -8.23 0.03 -3.96
N ALA A 97 -8.97 1.12 -3.73
CA ALA A 97 -9.46 2.00 -4.79
C ALA A 97 -8.31 2.61 -5.62
N LYS A 98 -7.21 3.00 -4.96
CA LYS A 98 -6.02 3.53 -5.64
C LYS A 98 -5.33 2.47 -6.49
N LEU A 99 -5.11 1.27 -5.96
CA LEU A 99 -4.48 0.18 -6.70
C LEU A 99 -5.36 -0.34 -7.84
N GLU A 100 -6.68 -0.43 -7.66
CA GLU A 100 -7.60 -0.83 -8.73
C GLU A 100 -7.64 0.21 -9.85
N LYS A 101 -7.46 1.49 -9.52
CA LYS A 101 -7.37 2.56 -10.52
C LYS A 101 -6.03 2.53 -11.27
N ASP A 102 -4.92 2.38 -10.56
CA ASP A 102 -3.57 2.35 -11.12
C ASP A 102 -2.62 1.53 -10.24
N PRO A 103 -2.50 0.21 -10.47
CA PRO A 103 -1.60 -0.64 -9.71
C PRO A 103 -0.12 -0.30 -9.97
N TYR A 104 0.20 0.29 -11.14
CA TYR A 104 1.58 0.58 -11.54
C TYR A 104 2.17 1.81 -10.84
N ALA A 105 1.34 2.75 -10.37
CA ALA A 105 1.81 3.86 -9.55
C ALA A 105 2.52 3.37 -8.27
N ALA A 106 2.07 2.25 -7.70
CA ALA A 106 2.66 1.67 -6.51
C ALA A 106 4.13 1.21 -6.70
N VAL A 107 4.57 0.96 -7.93
CA VAL A 107 5.97 0.59 -8.24
C VAL A 107 6.93 1.69 -7.80
N ASN A 108 6.58 2.96 -8.05
CA ASN A 108 7.36 4.11 -7.61
C ASN A 108 7.14 4.45 -6.13
N ASP A 109 5.91 4.32 -5.65
CA ASP A 109 5.48 4.88 -4.37
C ASP A 109 5.76 3.95 -3.18
N ILE A 110 5.86 2.63 -3.43
CA ILE A 110 5.92 1.63 -2.36
C ILE A 110 7.15 0.74 -2.52
N SER A 111 8.11 0.88 -1.62
CA SER A 111 9.29 0.04 -1.59
C SER A 111 8.94 -1.45 -1.55
N GLY A 112 9.46 -2.20 -2.52
CA GLY A 112 9.23 -3.63 -2.69
C GLY A 112 7.93 -4.01 -3.41
N PHE A 113 7.15 -3.02 -3.90
CA PHE A 113 6.04 -3.26 -4.82
C PHE A 113 6.58 -3.30 -6.25
N ALA A 114 7.03 -4.46 -6.69
CA ALA A 114 7.68 -4.63 -7.98
C ALA A 114 6.68 -4.56 -9.15
N PHE A 115 7.17 -4.20 -10.34
CA PHE A 115 6.39 -4.20 -11.59
C PHE A 115 5.63 -5.52 -11.80
N LYS A 116 6.27 -6.67 -11.55
CA LYS A 116 5.61 -7.97 -11.65
C LYS A 116 4.35 -8.08 -10.78
N THR A 117 4.37 -7.51 -9.59
CA THR A 117 3.21 -7.50 -8.69
C THR A 117 2.11 -6.60 -9.24
N ALA A 118 2.48 -5.41 -9.74
CA ALA A 118 1.53 -4.50 -10.41
C ALA A 118 0.93 -5.15 -11.65
N ASP A 119 1.74 -5.82 -12.46
CA ASP A 119 1.32 -6.44 -13.73
C ASP A 119 0.39 -7.63 -13.51
N MET A 120 0.62 -8.42 -12.46
CA MET A 120 -0.29 -9.49 -12.05
C MET A 120 -1.66 -8.94 -11.64
N MET A 121 -1.71 -7.84 -10.91
CA MET A 121 -2.95 -7.15 -10.57
C MET A 121 -3.58 -6.50 -11.81
N GLY A 122 -2.78 -5.83 -12.63
CA GLY A 122 -3.23 -5.18 -13.87
C GLY A 122 -3.90 -6.15 -14.83
N SER A 123 -3.36 -7.36 -14.97
CA SER A 123 -3.96 -8.43 -15.80
C SER A 123 -5.34 -8.86 -15.29
N GLN A 124 -5.55 -8.88 -13.98
CA GLN A 124 -6.85 -9.22 -13.38
C GLN A 124 -7.87 -8.07 -13.49
N LEU A 125 -7.37 -6.85 -13.73
CA LEU A 125 -8.17 -5.63 -13.94
C LEU A 125 -8.36 -5.31 -15.42
N ASP A 126 -8.02 -6.25 -16.33
CA ASP A 126 -8.11 -6.10 -17.78
C ASP A 126 -7.36 -4.86 -18.32
N ILE A 127 -6.25 -4.46 -17.67
CA ILE A 127 -5.41 -3.38 -18.17
C ILE A 127 -4.64 -3.86 -19.40
N ALA A 128 -4.78 -3.13 -20.50
CA ALA A 128 -4.18 -3.49 -21.78
C ALA A 128 -2.63 -3.51 -21.72
N SER A 129 -2.02 -4.33 -22.57
CA SER A 129 -0.55 -4.50 -22.61
C SER A 129 0.20 -3.23 -23.02
N ASP A 130 -0.44 -2.33 -23.75
CA ASP A 130 0.06 -1.03 -24.21
C ASP A 130 -0.44 0.16 -23.37
N ASP A 131 -1.10 -0.11 -22.24
CA ASP A 131 -1.60 0.94 -21.35
C ASP A 131 -0.45 1.84 -20.85
N PRO A 132 -0.58 3.17 -20.95
CA PRO A 132 0.45 4.10 -20.51
C PRO A 132 0.87 3.94 -19.04
N ARG A 133 -0.04 3.53 -18.16
CA ARG A 133 0.27 3.25 -16.75
C ARG A 133 1.21 2.08 -16.62
N ARG A 134 0.98 1.01 -17.40
CA ARG A 134 1.82 -0.19 -17.47
C ARG A 134 3.23 0.14 -17.96
N ILE A 135 3.33 0.90 -19.06
CA ILE A 135 4.61 1.36 -19.62
C ILE A 135 5.39 2.18 -18.60
N LYS A 136 4.73 3.14 -17.95
CA LYS A 136 5.32 3.98 -16.90
C LYS A 136 5.83 3.15 -15.72
N GLY A 137 5.08 2.15 -15.28
CA GLY A 137 5.50 1.23 -14.22
C GLY A 137 6.76 0.46 -14.57
N ALA A 138 6.90 0.00 -15.82
CA ALA A 138 8.10 -0.68 -16.29
C ALA A 138 9.33 0.26 -16.34
N VAL A 139 9.15 1.50 -16.79
CA VAL A 139 10.22 2.51 -16.78
C VAL A 139 10.68 2.78 -15.34
N TYR A 140 9.78 2.99 -14.41
CA TYR A 140 10.15 3.17 -13.01
C TYR A 140 10.87 1.96 -12.42
N GLN A 141 10.44 0.73 -12.77
CA GLN A 141 11.12 -0.47 -12.28
C GLN A 141 12.58 -0.50 -12.71
N VAL A 142 12.88 -0.24 -13.99
CA VAL A 142 14.27 -0.23 -14.50
C VAL A 142 15.11 0.82 -13.78
N LEU A 143 14.57 2.03 -13.59
CA LEU A 143 15.27 3.11 -12.89
C LEU A 143 15.53 2.77 -11.42
N LEU A 144 14.57 2.15 -10.75
CA LEU A 144 14.71 1.71 -9.35
C LEU A 144 15.71 0.54 -9.23
N ASP A 145 15.74 -0.36 -10.18
CA ASP A 145 16.68 -1.50 -10.17
C ASP A 145 18.13 -1.00 -10.31
N ALA A 146 18.40 -0.04 -11.19
CA ALA A 146 19.70 0.58 -11.33
C ALA A 146 20.13 1.31 -10.04
N LEU A 147 19.23 2.09 -9.45
CA LEU A 147 19.48 2.79 -8.20
C LEU A 147 19.79 1.83 -7.04
N ASN A 148 19.09 0.71 -6.94
CA ASN A 148 19.23 -0.25 -5.84
C ASN A 148 20.38 -1.26 -6.08
N GLY A 149 20.79 -1.49 -7.32
CA GLY A 149 21.84 -2.43 -7.69
C GLY A 149 23.24 -1.83 -7.50
N GLU A 150 23.62 -0.96 -8.41
CA GLU A 150 24.96 -0.37 -8.44
C GLU A 150 25.06 0.98 -7.73
N GLY A 151 23.92 1.51 -7.27
CA GLY A 151 23.83 2.84 -6.68
C GLY A 151 23.86 3.97 -7.72
N ASP A 152 23.67 3.61 -8.98
CA ASP A 152 23.69 4.57 -10.09
C ASP A 152 22.43 5.44 -10.09
N THR A 153 22.64 6.72 -10.25
CA THR A 153 21.55 7.70 -10.37
C THR A 153 21.16 7.98 -11.81
N TYR A 154 21.79 7.31 -12.76
CA TYR A 154 21.53 7.42 -14.19
C TYR A 154 21.50 6.04 -14.86
N VAL A 155 20.75 5.94 -15.96
CA VAL A 155 20.67 4.74 -16.80
C VAL A 155 20.81 5.20 -18.25
N GLY A 156 21.61 4.49 -19.05
CA GLY A 156 21.72 4.76 -20.48
C GLY A 156 20.35 4.62 -21.17
N LEU A 157 20.00 5.57 -22.06
CA LEU A 157 18.69 5.55 -22.73
C LEU A 157 18.44 4.23 -23.49
N ALA A 158 19.44 3.73 -24.21
CA ALA A 158 19.35 2.47 -24.94
C ALA A 158 19.10 1.27 -24.00
N GLU A 159 19.75 1.27 -22.84
CA GLU A 159 19.56 0.26 -21.81
C GLU A 159 18.15 0.35 -21.19
N LEU A 160 17.71 1.55 -20.84
CA LEU A 160 16.36 1.80 -20.31
C LEU A 160 15.28 1.30 -21.28
N LEU A 161 15.38 1.65 -22.57
CA LEU A 161 14.47 1.19 -23.59
C LEU A 161 14.47 -0.34 -23.72
N THR A 162 15.64 -0.95 -23.71
CA THR A 162 15.80 -2.41 -23.85
C THR A 162 15.23 -3.15 -22.64
N GLU A 163 15.58 -2.75 -21.43
CA GLU A 163 15.11 -3.43 -20.22
C GLU A 163 13.62 -3.21 -19.98
N ALA A 164 13.08 -2.01 -20.22
CA ALA A 164 11.64 -1.76 -20.15
C ALA A 164 10.87 -2.58 -21.20
N SER A 165 11.38 -2.69 -22.43
CA SER A 165 10.81 -3.54 -23.49
C SER A 165 10.74 -5.00 -23.07
N LYS A 166 11.80 -5.54 -22.44
CA LYS A 166 11.82 -6.90 -21.89
C LYS A 166 10.75 -7.10 -20.82
N LEU A 167 10.64 -6.18 -19.85
CA LEU A 167 9.62 -6.23 -18.80
C LEU A 167 8.20 -6.21 -19.38
N LEU A 168 7.98 -5.37 -20.37
CA LEU A 168 6.69 -5.20 -21.04
C LEU A 168 6.38 -6.33 -22.02
N GLN A 169 7.38 -7.10 -22.44
CA GLN A 169 7.28 -8.10 -23.52
C GLN A 169 6.74 -7.49 -24.83
N ILE A 170 7.20 -6.28 -25.17
CA ILE A 170 6.86 -5.58 -26.40
C ILE A 170 8.13 -5.34 -27.22
N ASN A 171 8.00 -5.33 -28.55
CA ASN A 171 9.12 -5.12 -29.48
C ASN A 171 9.18 -3.69 -30.02
N GLN A 172 8.36 -2.78 -29.51
CA GLN A 172 8.25 -1.40 -29.95
C GLN A 172 8.82 -0.47 -28.89
N PHE A 173 9.75 0.39 -29.27
CA PHE A 173 10.36 1.36 -28.36
C PHE A 173 9.61 2.70 -28.31
N ASP A 174 8.84 3.05 -29.34
CA ASP A 174 8.15 4.34 -29.42
C ASP A 174 7.23 4.64 -28.22
N PRO A 175 6.42 3.69 -27.73
CA PRO A 175 5.59 3.95 -26.55
C PRO A 175 6.42 4.22 -25.28
N ILE A 176 7.58 3.53 -25.15
CA ILE A 176 8.47 3.70 -24.01
C ILE A 176 9.18 5.06 -24.11
N ALA A 177 9.67 5.43 -25.29
CA ALA A 177 10.29 6.73 -25.53
C ALA A 177 9.32 7.88 -25.28
N SER A 178 8.07 7.75 -25.74
CA SER A 178 7.00 8.73 -25.45
C SER A 178 6.73 8.87 -23.96
N CYS A 179 6.74 7.76 -23.22
CA CYS A 179 6.59 7.77 -21.77
C CYS A 179 7.76 8.50 -21.08
N ILE A 180 9.00 8.25 -21.50
CA ILE A 180 10.19 8.91 -20.95
C ILE A 180 10.11 10.43 -21.19
N ASN A 181 9.74 10.86 -22.40
CA ASN A 181 9.54 12.28 -22.71
C ASN A 181 8.48 12.92 -21.82
N SER A 182 7.35 12.25 -21.61
CA SER A 182 6.30 12.74 -20.70
C SER A 182 6.76 12.84 -19.25
N LEU A 183 7.61 11.91 -18.80
CA LEU A 183 8.22 11.96 -17.47
C LEU A 183 9.22 13.11 -17.33
N GLN A 184 9.98 13.42 -18.40
CA GLN A 184 10.87 14.55 -18.45
C GLN A 184 10.10 15.88 -18.41
N GLU A 185 9.06 16.02 -19.20
CA GLU A 185 8.19 17.20 -19.18
C GLU A 185 7.54 17.44 -17.81
N ALA A 186 7.18 16.35 -17.11
CA ALA A 186 6.65 16.40 -15.75
C ALA A 186 7.74 16.61 -14.67
N GLY A 187 9.01 16.74 -15.04
CA GLY A 187 10.14 16.92 -14.12
C GLY A 187 10.40 15.71 -13.20
N LYS A 188 10.01 14.51 -13.62
CA LYS A 188 10.21 13.27 -12.87
C LYS A 188 11.52 12.57 -13.18
N VAL A 189 12.03 12.78 -14.38
CA VAL A 189 13.34 12.33 -14.84
C VAL A 189 14.04 13.47 -15.56
N ILE A 190 15.37 13.44 -15.60
CA ILE A 190 16.20 14.35 -16.38
C ILE A 190 16.84 13.51 -17.48
N VAL A 191 16.66 13.91 -18.73
CA VAL A 191 17.36 13.31 -19.86
C VAL A 191 18.53 14.23 -20.20
N ASP A 192 19.75 13.75 -19.98
CA ASP A 192 20.96 14.48 -20.32
C ASP A 192 21.31 14.20 -21.79
N GLY A 193 21.34 15.24 -22.63
CA GLY A 193 21.42 15.10 -24.07
C GLY A 193 22.84 14.93 -24.66
N GLU A 194 23.89 14.79 -23.85
CA GLU A 194 25.26 14.78 -24.32
C GLU A 194 25.90 13.39 -24.54
N ASN A 195 25.16 12.29 -24.30
CA ASN A 195 25.68 10.93 -24.54
C ASN A 195 24.62 10.02 -25.20
N ALA A 196 24.25 10.34 -26.42
CA ALA A 196 23.58 9.41 -27.33
C ALA A 196 24.57 8.70 -28.23
#